data_651da59ca55abf612e144f2213917bee
#
_entry.id   651da59ca55abf612e144f2213917bee
#
_cell.length_a   1.000
_cell.length_b   1.000
_cell.length_c   1.000
_cell.angle_alpha   90.00
_cell.angle_beta   90.00
_cell.angle_gamma   90.00
#
_symmetry.space_group_name_H-M   'P 1'
#
loop_
_entity.id
_entity.type
_entity.pdbx_description
1 polymer ?
#
loop_
_entity_poly.entity_id
_entity_poly.type
_entity_poly.pdbx_seq_one_letter_code
_entity_poly.pdbx_strand_id
1 'polypeptide(L)'
;MRILGILGSFLGAIPGVILYVLLTRINFYGSIATIIMYYGAVGGYNFLTEKLKKKNYDEIQERESRFNAIKKENFSSFSFLFSVIPSILGVYLAEVINFSIDIKAEYPESPIGEIVPFAMANVFSPEFNYLIYIIISCALVIISAVVLFYKSREMMKY
;
A
#
# COMPACT_ATOMS: atom_id res chain seq x y z
N MET A 1 -8.01 11.52 13.08
CA MET A 1 -7.26 11.81 11.84
C MET A 1 -6.32 10.69 11.41
N ARG A 2 -5.46 10.11 12.27
CA ARG A 2 -4.51 9.03 11.87
C ARG A 2 -5.19 7.76 11.34
N ILE A 3 -6.29 7.31 11.94
CA ILE A 3 -7.01 6.09 11.53
C ILE A 3 -7.56 6.21 10.10
N LEU A 4 -8.11 7.35 9.73
CA LEU A 4 -8.63 7.59 8.39
C LEU A 4 -7.51 7.69 7.33
N GLY A 5 -6.33 8.20 7.72
CA GLY A 5 -5.15 8.14 6.87
C GLY A 5 -4.72 6.69 6.58
N ILE A 6 -4.74 5.82 7.59
CA ILE A 6 -4.44 4.39 7.44
C ILE A 6 -5.45 3.73 6.50
N LEU A 7 -6.75 3.99 6.66
CA LEU A 7 -7.78 3.50 5.73
C LEU A 7 -7.53 3.99 4.29
N GLY A 8 -7.11 5.26 4.15
CA GLY A 8 -6.68 5.81 2.86
C GLY A 8 -5.52 5.07 2.25
N SER A 9 -4.53 4.68 3.05
CA SER A 9 -3.40 3.88 2.59
C SER A 9 -3.83 2.50 2.06
N PHE A 10 -4.75 1.83 2.74
CA PHE A 10 -5.30 0.56 2.25
C PHE A 10 -6.00 0.72 0.91
N LEU A 11 -6.88 1.71 0.79
CA LEU A 11 -7.60 1.98 -0.46
C LEU A 11 -6.62 2.36 -1.59
N GLY A 12 -5.62 3.17 -1.28
CA GLY A 12 -4.58 3.58 -2.24
C GLY A 12 -3.66 2.44 -2.68
N ALA A 13 -3.50 1.38 -1.88
CA ALA A 13 -2.71 0.22 -2.25
C ALA A 13 -3.44 -0.73 -3.23
N ILE A 14 -4.78 -0.73 -3.27
CA ILE A 14 -5.58 -1.66 -4.08
C ILE A 14 -5.18 -1.69 -5.56
N PRO A 15 -5.02 -0.55 -6.27
CA PRO A 15 -4.60 -0.57 -7.66
C PRO A 15 -3.26 -1.28 -7.88
N GLY A 16 -2.33 -1.13 -6.92
CA GLY A 16 -1.04 -1.81 -6.94
C GLY A 16 -1.16 -3.32 -6.75
N VAL A 17 -2.07 -3.78 -5.88
CA VAL A 17 -2.36 -5.22 -5.70
C VAL A 17 -2.90 -5.82 -7.00
N ILE A 18 -3.86 -5.15 -7.64
CA ILE A 18 -4.43 -5.59 -8.92
C ILE A 18 -3.33 -5.68 -9.99
N LEU A 19 -2.52 -4.63 -10.11
CA LEU A 19 -1.44 -4.58 -11.08
C LEU A 19 -0.39 -5.68 -10.81
N TYR A 20 -0.08 -5.95 -9.54
CA TYR A 20 0.83 -7.01 -9.14
C TYR A 20 0.36 -8.38 -9.67
N VAL A 21 -0.90 -8.73 -9.39
CA VAL A 21 -1.50 -9.99 -9.84
C VAL A 21 -1.49 -10.08 -11.37
N LEU A 22 -1.89 -9.01 -12.07
CA LEU A 22 -1.92 -8.98 -13.53
C LEU A 22 -0.51 -9.17 -14.13
N LEU A 23 0.50 -8.47 -13.63
CA LEU A 23 1.87 -8.60 -14.14
C LEU A 23 2.42 -10.00 -13.93
N THR A 24 2.15 -10.60 -12.77
CA THR A 24 2.56 -11.99 -12.51
C THR A 24 1.92 -12.97 -13.50
N ARG A 25 0.65 -12.75 -13.89
CA ARG A 25 -0.08 -13.60 -14.84
C ARG A 25 0.48 -13.54 -16.28
N ILE A 26 1.08 -12.44 -16.67
CA ILE A 26 1.75 -12.30 -17.98
C ILE A 26 3.24 -12.66 -17.93
N ASN A 27 3.70 -13.38 -16.89
CA ASN A 27 5.10 -13.74 -16.64
C ASN A 27 6.04 -12.52 -16.54
N PHE A 28 5.50 -11.38 -16.10
CA PHE A 28 6.30 -10.19 -15.82
C PHE A 28 6.54 -10.08 -14.31
N TYR A 29 7.64 -9.44 -13.90
CA TYR A 29 7.99 -9.31 -12.48
C TYR A 29 6.94 -8.45 -11.74
N GLY A 30 5.95 -9.12 -11.10
CA GLY A 30 4.91 -8.49 -10.30
C GLY A 30 5.48 -7.60 -9.20
N SER A 31 6.67 -7.93 -8.69
CA SER A 31 7.36 -7.16 -7.65
C SER A 31 7.56 -5.68 -8.01
N ILE A 32 7.63 -5.30 -9.29
CA ILE A 32 7.73 -3.89 -9.72
C ILE A 32 6.45 -3.12 -9.34
N ALA A 33 5.30 -3.78 -9.35
CA ALA A 33 4.03 -3.15 -8.96
C ALA A 33 4.00 -2.75 -7.48
N THR A 34 4.88 -3.29 -6.64
CA THR A 34 4.96 -2.92 -5.22
C THR A 34 5.38 -1.46 -5.02
N ILE A 35 6.16 -0.92 -5.95
CA ILE A 35 6.52 0.50 -5.96
C ILE A 35 5.25 1.33 -6.15
N ILE A 36 4.42 0.99 -7.15
CA ILE A 36 3.15 1.68 -7.41
C ILE A 36 2.19 1.50 -6.22
N MET A 37 2.14 0.29 -5.64
CA MET A 37 1.35 -0.01 -4.45
C MET A 37 1.73 0.90 -3.28
N TYR A 38 3.03 1.08 -3.02
CA TYR A 38 3.52 1.93 -1.95
C TYR A 38 3.21 3.42 -2.21
N TYR A 39 3.47 3.93 -3.42
CA TYR A 39 3.12 5.31 -3.78
C TYR A 39 1.61 5.55 -3.72
N GLY A 40 0.81 4.59 -4.15
CA GLY A 40 -0.64 4.63 -4.02
C GLY A 40 -1.09 4.68 -2.56
N ALA A 41 -0.48 3.88 -1.69
CA ALA A 41 -0.75 3.90 -0.25
C ALA A 41 -0.42 5.26 0.39
N VAL A 42 0.73 5.85 0.06
CA VAL A 42 1.12 7.20 0.52
C VAL A 42 0.14 8.26 0.00
N GLY A 43 -0.21 8.21 -1.28
CA GLY A 43 -1.20 9.11 -1.90
C GLY A 43 -2.57 9.00 -1.24
N GLY A 44 -3.05 7.79 -1.01
CA GLY A 44 -4.33 7.53 -0.34
C GLY A 44 -4.36 8.04 1.10
N TYR A 45 -3.26 7.86 1.85
CA TYR A 45 -3.11 8.41 3.20
C TYR A 45 -3.26 9.94 3.19
N ASN A 46 -2.51 10.61 2.31
CA ASN A 46 -2.51 12.07 2.22
C ASN A 46 -3.86 12.60 1.76
N PHE A 47 -4.45 11.99 0.73
CA PHE A 47 -5.76 12.39 0.19
C PHE A 47 -6.86 12.40 1.26
N LEU A 48 -6.98 11.32 2.06
CA LEU A 48 -8.02 11.27 3.11
C LEU A 48 -7.72 12.20 4.28
N THR A 49 -6.44 12.36 4.64
CA THR A 49 -6.07 13.29 5.73
C THR A 49 -6.27 14.75 5.34
N GLU A 50 -5.99 15.14 4.10
CA GLU A 50 -6.21 16.49 3.59
C GLU A 50 -7.70 16.82 3.45
N LYS A 51 -8.50 15.91 2.92
CA LYS A 51 -9.95 16.10 2.79
C LYS A 51 -10.61 16.36 4.14
N LEU A 52 -10.15 15.72 5.20
CA LEU A 52 -10.63 15.92 6.56
C LEU A 52 -10.13 17.22 7.18
N LYS A 53 -8.87 17.60 6.90
CA LYS A 53 -8.35 18.90 7.33
C LYS A 53 -9.19 20.03 6.71
N LYS A 54 -9.48 19.94 5.41
CA LYS A 54 -10.28 20.95 4.70
C LYS A 54 -11.69 21.06 5.29
N LYS A 55 -12.35 19.93 5.56
CA LYS A 55 -13.68 19.95 6.21
C LYS A 55 -13.67 20.57 7.60
N ASN A 56 -12.67 20.28 8.42
CA ASN A 56 -12.51 20.90 9.73
C ASN A 56 -12.12 22.38 9.64
N TYR A 57 -11.37 22.79 8.59
CA TYR A 57 -11.03 24.20 8.35
C TYR A 57 -12.26 25.02 7.96
N ASP A 58 -13.13 24.49 7.13
CA ASP A 58 -14.36 25.18 6.72
C ASP A 58 -15.31 25.39 7.93
N GLU A 59 -15.34 24.45 8.88
CA GLU A 59 -16.09 24.60 10.15
C GLU A 59 -15.41 25.59 11.15
N ILE A 60 -14.09 25.76 11.09
CA ILE A 60 -13.32 26.63 11.98
C ILE A 60 -13.17 28.04 11.40
N GLN A 61 -13.13 28.20 10.06
CA GLN A 61 -13.04 29.51 9.40
C GLN A 61 -14.29 30.40 9.61
N GLU A 62 -15.43 29.83 9.93
CA GLU A 62 -16.55 30.60 10.42
C GLU A 62 -16.28 31.27 11.79
N ARG A 63 -15.27 30.81 12.54
CA ARG A 63 -14.91 31.35 13.87
C ARG A 63 -13.61 32.15 13.93
N GLU A 64 -12.66 31.96 13.01
CA GLU A 64 -11.33 32.59 13.06
C GLU A 64 -10.85 33.13 11.71
N SER A 65 -11.64 33.99 11.09
CA SER A 65 -11.17 34.79 9.97
C SER A 65 -10.23 35.92 10.47
N ARG A 66 -8.94 35.64 10.71
CA ARG A 66 -7.87 36.65 10.63
C ARG A 66 -6.46 36.25 10.98
N PHE A 67 -6.18 35.05 11.48
CA PHE A 67 -4.79 34.71 11.79
C PHE A 67 -4.37 33.35 11.22
N ASN A 68 -3.28 33.36 10.43
CA ASN A 68 -2.47 32.23 9.93
C ASN A 68 -2.87 31.57 8.61
N ALA A 69 -2.97 32.32 7.55
CA ALA A 69 -2.49 31.88 6.25
C ALA A 69 -0.98 31.69 6.36
N ILE A 70 -0.47 30.57 5.88
CA ILE A 70 0.94 30.11 5.87
C ILE A 70 1.26 29.16 7.04
N LYS A 71 0.73 27.95 6.98
CA LYS A 71 1.43 26.80 7.49
C LYS A 71 1.64 25.83 6.34
N LYS A 72 2.88 25.91 5.78
CA LYS A 72 3.46 25.03 4.77
C LYS A 72 2.91 23.63 4.99
N GLU A 73 2.32 23.03 3.95
CA GLU A 73 1.86 21.65 3.94
C GLU A 73 2.99 20.74 4.43
N ASN A 74 2.95 20.41 5.71
CA ASN A 74 3.85 19.42 6.24
C ASN A 74 3.36 18.07 5.72
N PHE A 75 3.96 17.61 4.64
CA PHE A 75 3.97 16.20 4.26
C PHE A 75 4.36 15.45 5.54
N SER A 76 3.36 14.83 6.16
CA SER A 76 3.57 14.22 7.46
C SER A 76 4.59 13.09 7.27
N SER A 77 5.79 13.23 7.87
CA SER A 77 6.81 12.17 7.87
C SER A 77 6.23 10.81 8.31
N PHE A 78 5.13 10.85 9.05
CA PHE A 78 4.39 9.67 9.46
C PHE A 78 3.63 8.97 8.32
N SER A 79 3.24 9.68 7.23
CA SER A 79 2.52 9.06 6.11
C SER A 79 3.35 7.95 5.46
N PHE A 80 4.66 8.15 5.35
CA PHE A 80 5.58 7.18 4.76
C PHE A 80 5.65 5.91 5.61
N LEU A 81 5.72 6.05 6.93
CA LEU A 81 5.82 4.92 7.85
C LEU A 81 4.52 4.11 7.91
N PHE A 82 3.38 4.80 8.01
CA PHE A 82 2.08 4.15 8.07
C PHE A 82 1.66 3.51 6.75
N SER A 83 2.21 3.93 5.60
CA SER A 83 1.93 3.33 4.30
C SER A 83 2.74 2.06 4.04
N VAL A 84 3.82 1.79 4.79
CA VAL A 84 4.59 0.54 4.66
C VAL A 84 3.74 -0.67 5.04
N ILE A 85 2.98 -0.59 6.13
CA ILE A 85 2.16 -1.71 6.62
C ILE A 85 1.09 -2.13 5.60
N PRO A 86 0.22 -1.22 5.09
CA PRO A 86 -0.73 -1.56 4.03
C PRO A 86 -0.08 -2.11 2.77
N SER A 87 1.12 -1.61 2.40
CA SER A 87 1.83 -2.11 1.23
C SER A 87 2.35 -3.54 1.42
N ILE A 88 2.92 -3.86 2.58
CA ILE A 88 3.36 -5.23 2.90
C ILE A 88 2.16 -6.19 2.94
N LEU A 89 1.06 -5.78 3.55
CA LEU A 89 -0.17 -6.58 3.55
C LEU A 89 -0.74 -6.74 2.13
N GLY A 90 -0.61 -5.71 1.29
CA GLY A 90 -0.99 -5.78 -0.11
C GLY A 90 -0.15 -6.78 -0.90
N VAL A 91 1.16 -6.84 -0.66
CA VAL A 91 2.05 -7.86 -1.24
C VAL A 91 1.61 -9.27 -0.82
N TYR A 92 1.39 -9.47 0.47
CA TYR A 92 0.91 -10.75 0.98
C TYR A 92 -0.40 -11.18 0.31
N LEU A 93 -1.39 -10.28 0.24
CA LEU A 93 -2.67 -10.56 -0.41
C LEU A 93 -2.51 -10.87 -1.91
N ALA A 94 -1.64 -10.14 -2.62
CA ALA A 94 -1.37 -10.38 -4.03
C ALA A 94 -0.80 -11.79 -4.26
N GLU A 95 0.13 -12.24 -3.42
CA GLU A 95 0.71 -13.58 -3.53
C GLU A 95 -0.28 -14.68 -3.12
N VAL A 96 -1.12 -14.45 -2.10
CA VAL A 96 -2.21 -15.38 -1.77
C VAL A 96 -3.18 -15.53 -2.95
N ILE A 97 -3.52 -14.43 -3.63
CA ILE A 97 -4.38 -14.47 -4.82
C ILE A 97 -3.70 -15.25 -5.95
N ASN A 98 -2.42 -14.96 -6.25
CA ASN A 98 -1.66 -15.68 -7.27
C ASN A 98 -1.62 -17.18 -6.97
N PHE A 99 -1.26 -17.55 -5.75
CA PHE A 99 -1.20 -18.94 -5.32
C PHE A 99 -2.56 -19.63 -5.40
N SER A 100 -3.63 -18.94 -4.97
CA SER A 100 -5.00 -19.47 -5.08
C SER A 100 -5.42 -19.74 -6.53
N ILE A 101 -5.02 -18.86 -7.47
CA ILE A 101 -5.30 -19.04 -8.90
C ILE A 101 -4.50 -20.26 -9.43
N ASP A 102 -3.24 -20.43 -9.02
CA ASP A 102 -2.41 -21.56 -9.46
C ASP A 102 -2.96 -22.90 -8.95
N ILE A 103 -3.36 -22.96 -7.66
CA ILE A 103 -4.04 -24.15 -7.11
C ILE A 103 -5.34 -24.44 -7.87
N LYS A 104 -6.14 -23.39 -8.17
CA LYS A 104 -7.42 -23.56 -8.90
C LYS A 104 -7.19 -24.05 -10.33
N ALA A 105 -6.09 -23.65 -10.97
CA ALA A 105 -5.73 -24.13 -12.30
C ALA A 105 -5.29 -25.60 -12.29
N GLU A 106 -4.61 -26.04 -11.23
CA GLU A 106 -4.16 -27.43 -11.05
C GLU A 106 -5.29 -28.35 -10.56
N TYR A 107 -6.17 -27.82 -9.68
CA TYR A 107 -7.29 -28.55 -9.09
C TYR A 107 -8.62 -27.83 -9.36
N PRO A 108 -9.16 -27.94 -10.60
CA PRO A 108 -10.37 -27.18 -10.99
C PRO A 108 -11.62 -27.51 -10.18
N GLU A 109 -11.72 -28.73 -9.65
CA GLU A 109 -12.88 -29.22 -8.87
C GLU A 109 -12.88 -28.69 -7.44
N SER A 110 -11.74 -28.25 -6.90
CA SER A 110 -11.65 -27.80 -5.51
C SER A 110 -12.42 -26.50 -5.28
N PRO A 111 -13.22 -26.39 -4.21
CA PRO A 111 -13.97 -25.18 -3.91
C PRO A 111 -13.04 -24.05 -3.46
N ILE A 112 -13.35 -22.81 -3.85
CA ILE A 112 -12.57 -21.61 -3.49
C ILE A 112 -12.44 -21.46 -1.96
N GLY A 113 -13.49 -21.88 -1.22
CA GLY A 113 -13.50 -21.84 0.25
C GLY A 113 -12.43 -22.71 0.92
N GLU A 114 -11.87 -23.70 0.23
CA GLU A 114 -10.76 -24.54 0.71
C GLU A 114 -9.41 -24.03 0.17
N ILE A 115 -9.40 -23.56 -1.08
CA ILE A 115 -8.18 -23.08 -1.75
C ILE A 115 -7.61 -21.85 -1.03
N VAL A 116 -8.44 -20.84 -0.73
CA VAL A 116 -7.95 -19.58 -0.14
C VAL A 116 -7.31 -19.79 1.24
N PRO A 117 -7.96 -20.49 2.21
CA PRO A 117 -7.31 -20.79 3.49
C PRO A 117 -6.02 -21.60 3.35
N PHE A 118 -5.98 -22.56 2.42
CA PHE A 118 -4.77 -23.34 2.14
C PHE A 118 -3.65 -22.41 1.60
N ALA A 119 -3.96 -21.53 0.65
CA ALA A 119 -2.99 -20.58 0.11
C ALA A 119 -2.48 -19.62 1.20
N MET A 120 -3.36 -19.11 2.06
CA MET A 120 -2.98 -18.24 3.19
C MET A 120 -2.02 -18.94 4.17
N ALA A 121 -2.24 -20.22 4.43
CA ALA A 121 -1.41 -20.99 5.35
C ALA A 121 -0.03 -21.36 4.76
N ASN A 122 0.05 -21.55 3.42
CA ASN A 122 1.22 -22.13 2.78
C ASN A 122 1.99 -21.16 1.88
N VAL A 123 1.56 -19.92 1.69
CA VAL A 123 2.24 -18.93 0.84
C VAL A 123 3.69 -18.64 1.28
N PHE A 124 4.02 -18.86 2.54
CA PHE A 124 5.37 -18.74 3.08
C PHE A 124 6.17 -20.04 3.02
N SER A 125 5.57 -21.14 2.57
CA SER A 125 6.29 -22.40 2.45
C SER A 125 7.36 -22.31 1.36
N PRO A 126 8.60 -22.71 1.65
CA PRO A 126 9.69 -22.69 0.67
C PRO A 126 9.44 -23.63 -0.52
N GLU A 127 8.53 -24.60 -0.39
CA GLU A 127 8.17 -25.55 -1.44
C GLU A 127 7.52 -24.88 -2.67
N PHE A 128 6.84 -23.75 -2.47
CA PHE A 128 6.06 -23.09 -3.52
C PHE A 128 6.72 -21.85 -4.15
N ASN A 129 7.95 -21.51 -3.77
CA ASN A 129 8.73 -20.38 -4.29
C ASN A 129 8.11 -18.96 -4.10
N TYR A 130 6.90 -18.81 -3.56
CA TYR A 130 6.25 -17.50 -3.33
C TYR A 130 6.99 -16.66 -2.29
N LEU A 131 7.66 -17.31 -1.34
CA LEU A 131 8.45 -16.66 -0.31
C LEU A 131 9.52 -15.70 -0.90
N ILE A 132 10.17 -16.11 -1.99
CA ILE A 132 11.21 -15.30 -2.65
C ILE A 132 10.59 -14.02 -3.22
N TYR A 133 9.43 -14.12 -3.87
CA TYR A 133 8.72 -12.95 -4.42
C TYR A 133 8.26 -12.00 -3.31
N ILE A 134 7.78 -12.53 -2.19
CA ILE A 134 7.40 -11.72 -1.01
C ILE A 134 8.62 -10.97 -0.48
N ILE A 135 9.76 -11.64 -0.31
CA ILE A 135 10.99 -11.01 0.20
C ILE A 135 11.44 -9.87 -0.73
N ILE A 136 11.52 -10.11 -2.03
CA ILE A 136 11.92 -9.10 -3.03
C ILE A 136 10.94 -7.92 -2.99
N SER A 137 9.65 -8.21 -2.96
CA SER A 137 8.59 -7.19 -2.95
C SER A 137 8.63 -6.35 -1.68
N CYS A 138 8.81 -6.95 -0.51
CA CYS A 138 8.98 -6.23 0.75
C CYS A 138 10.24 -5.36 0.75
N ALA A 139 11.35 -5.86 0.20
CA ALA A 139 12.58 -5.07 0.06
C ALA A 139 12.34 -3.82 -0.82
N LEU A 140 11.62 -3.94 -1.94
CA LEU A 140 11.28 -2.81 -2.80
C LEU A 140 10.37 -1.79 -2.10
N VAL A 141 9.41 -2.24 -1.28
CA VAL A 141 8.57 -1.34 -0.46
C VAL A 141 9.45 -0.55 0.52
N ILE A 142 10.37 -1.23 1.22
CA ILE A 142 11.27 -0.57 2.18
C ILE A 142 12.19 0.42 1.48
N ILE A 143 12.79 0.06 0.35
CA ILE A 143 13.65 0.95 -0.45
C ILE A 143 12.84 2.19 -0.87
N SER A 144 11.62 2.01 -1.38
CA SER A 144 10.75 3.11 -1.78
C SER A 144 10.41 4.03 -0.61
N ALA A 145 10.17 3.47 0.58
CA ALA A 145 9.91 4.24 1.79
C ALA A 145 11.13 5.09 2.20
N VAL A 146 12.32 4.50 2.16
CA VAL A 146 13.57 5.19 2.48
C VAL A 146 13.83 6.32 1.49
N VAL A 147 13.70 6.07 0.18
CA VAL A 147 13.91 7.08 -0.87
C VAL A 147 12.94 8.27 -0.68
N LEU A 148 11.66 8.01 -0.47
CA LEU A 148 10.67 9.08 -0.24
C LEU A 148 10.95 9.85 1.04
N PHE A 149 11.36 9.18 2.11
CA PHE A 149 11.71 9.82 3.37
C PHE A 149 12.89 10.78 3.21
N TYR A 150 13.96 10.36 2.52
CA TYR A 150 15.11 11.24 2.25
C TYR A 150 14.72 12.42 1.36
N LYS A 151 13.98 12.18 0.27
CA LYS A 151 13.52 13.24 -0.63
C LYS A 151 12.63 14.27 0.09
N SER A 152 11.76 13.82 0.99
CA SER A 152 10.92 14.73 1.78
C SER A 152 11.73 15.60 2.74
N ARG A 153 12.82 15.07 3.30
CA ARG A 153 13.72 15.84 4.16
C ARG A 153 14.51 16.91 3.41
N GLU A 154 14.92 16.63 2.19
CA GLU A 154 15.60 17.62 1.34
C GLU A 154 14.68 18.79 0.99
N MET A 155 13.41 18.50 0.64
CA MET A 155 12.43 19.55 0.34
C MET A 155 12.06 20.45 1.54
N MET A 156 12.31 20.00 2.77
CA MET A 156 12.04 20.79 3.99
C MET A 156 13.22 21.70 4.37
N LYS A 157 14.37 21.62 3.69
CA LYS A 157 15.54 22.46 3.97
C LYS A 157 15.55 23.79 3.21
N TYR A 158 14.65 23.97 2.25
CA TYR A 158 14.45 25.17 1.45
C TYR A 158 13.05 25.75 1.68
#